data_35d420f40aee519081a13eb81e069d8e
#
_entry.id   35d420f40aee519081a13eb81e069d8e
#
_cell.length_a   1.000
_cell.length_b   1.000
_cell.length_c   1.000
_cell.angle_alpha   90.00
_cell.angle_beta   90.00
_cell.angle_gamma   90.00
#
_symmetry.space_group_name_H-M   'P 1'
#
loop_
_entity.id
_entity.type
_entity.pdbx_description
1 polymer ?
#
loop_
_entity_poly.entity_id
_entity_poly.type
_entity_poly.pdbx_seq_one_letter_code
_entity_poly.pdbx_strand_id
1 'polypeptide(L)'
;DQTIIYPAHGAGSVCGSGMADREFSTIGHERRNNPRLRIADRDEFIKAKVEEHHYQPPYFRLMERLNLEGANAAPRVMRPRLLGLEDLGESGADHLVDVREPLAYAAGHMQGAVCLPVGMIPAFAGWFISEGDTIALIASEEDELAQAMAHLVRIGLDNIVGGYVGVIPAAAQGKAMQ
;
A
#
# COMPACT_ATOMS: atom_id res chain seq x y z
N ASP A 1 38.92 3.31 6.37
CA ASP A 1 38.43 2.74 5.09
C ASP A 1 38.04 1.27 5.16
N GLN A 2 38.45 0.54 6.20
CA GLN A 2 38.09 -0.88 6.40
C GLN A 2 36.81 -1.09 7.21
N THR A 3 36.19 -0.04 7.73
CA THR A 3 34.92 -0.13 8.47
C THR A 3 33.84 -0.70 7.59
N ILE A 4 33.21 -1.77 8.06
CA ILE A 4 32.10 -2.43 7.35
C ILE A 4 30.82 -1.63 7.60
N ILE A 5 30.02 -1.52 6.54
CA ILE A 5 28.70 -0.86 6.53
C ILE A 5 27.67 -1.92 6.23
N TYR A 6 26.67 -2.06 7.11
CA TYR A 6 25.48 -2.84 6.87
C TYR A 6 24.30 -1.88 6.64
N PRO A 7 23.82 -1.74 5.40
CA PRO A 7 22.69 -0.86 5.13
C PRO A 7 21.40 -1.42 5.74
N ALA A 8 20.52 -0.53 6.18
CA ALA A 8 19.24 -0.92 6.77
C ALA A 8 18.25 -1.49 5.74
N HIS A 9 18.45 -1.21 4.46
CA HIS A 9 17.59 -1.62 3.36
C HIS A 9 18.41 -2.23 2.23
N GLY A 10 17.82 -3.20 1.52
CA GLY A 10 18.40 -3.84 0.34
C GLY A 10 18.18 -3.07 -0.96
N ALA A 11 18.70 -3.61 -2.05
CA ALA A 11 18.47 -3.11 -3.40
C ALA A 11 16.96 -3.08 -3.74
N GLY A 12 16.53 -2.05 -4.45
CA GLY A 12 15.10 -1.84 -4.78
C GLY A 12 14.28 -1.14 -3.68
N SER A 13 14.91 -0.74 -2.58
CA SER A 13 14.24 0.06 -1.55
C SER A 13 13.78 1.40 -2.10
N VAL A 14 12.56 1.82 -1.72
CA VAL A 14 12.01 3.14 -2.04
C VAL A 14 12.75 4.29 -1.33
N CYS A 15 13.58 3.97 -0.33
CA CYS A 15 14.33 4.95 0.46
C CYS A 15 15.65 5.38 -0.19
N GLY A 16 16.02 4.81 -1.33
CA GLY A 16 17.26 5.15 -2.02
C GLY A 16 17.34 4.57 -3.42
N SER A 17 18.06 5.26 -4.30
CA SER A 17 18.35 4.81 -5.67
C SER A 17 19.78 4.27 -5.78
N GLY A 18 19.98 3.33 -6.71
CA GLY A 18 21.31 2.88 -7.07
C GLY A 18 22.02 2.03 -6.02
N MET A 19 21.31 1.42 -5.09
CA MET A 19 21.87 0.45 -4.16
C MET A 19 22.35 -0.79 -4.89
N ALA A 20 23.58 -1.22 -4.59
CA ALA A 20 24.12 -2.47 -5.11
C ALA A 20 23.43 -3.67 -4.45
N ASP A 21 23.31 -4.75 -5.22
CA ASP A 21 22.76 -6.03 -4.74
C ASP A 21 23.81 -6.76 -3.88
N ARG A 22 24.07 -6.22 -2.69
CA ARG A 22 24.95 -6.82 -1.69
C ARG A 22 24.52 -6.42 -0.30
N GLU A 23 24.71 -7.31 0.66
CA GLU A 23 24.25 -7.12 2.04
C GLU A 23 25.15 -6.20 2.87
N PHE A 24 26.39 -5.98 2.45
CA PHE A 24 27.34 -5.11 3.15
C PHE A 24 28.33 -4.45 2.19
N SER A 25 29.00 -3.41 2.67
CA SER A 25 30.06 -2.72 1.96
C SER A 25 31.15 -2.25 2.95
N THR A 26 32.11 -1.49 2.49
CA THR A 26 33.07 -0.78 3.36
C THR A 26 33.14 0.68 2.99
N ILE A 27 33.50 1.54 3.95
CA ILE A 27 33.69 2.98 3.70
C ILE A 27 34.69 3.19 2.55
N GLY A 28 35.77 2.43 2.52
CA GLY A 28 36.77 2.56 1.46
C GLY A 28 36.26 2.15 0.08
N HIS A 29 35.40 1.13 0.02
CA HIS A 29 34.78 0.73 -1.22
C HIS A 29 33.81 1.81 -1.72
N GLU A 30 32.95 2.32 -0.84
CA GLU A 30 31.97 3.35 -1.19
C GLU A 30 32.63 4.66 -1.63
N ARG A 31 33.68 5.10 -0.95
CA ARG A 31 34.44 6.30 -1.35
C ARG A 31 34.99 6.21 -2.77
N ARG A 32 35.41 5.02 -3.22
CA ARG A 32 35.95 4.83 -4.57
C ARG A 32 34.89 4.63 -5.63
N ASN A 33 33.78 3.97 -5.30
CA ASN A 33 32.83 3.45 -6.27
C ASN A 33 31.45 4.11 -6.23
N ASN A 34 31.07 4.74 -5.11
CA ASN A 34 29.78 5.39 -4.99
C ASN A 34 29.82 6.77 -5.67
N PRO A 35 29.04 7.00 -6.75
CA PRO A 35 29.06 8.25 -7.49
C PRO A 35 28.74 9.47 -6.61
N ARG A 36 27.87 9.32 -5.61
CA ARG A 36 27.47 10.41 -4.71
C ARG A 36 28.62 10.86 -3.80
N LEU A 37 29.45 9.94 -3.32
CA LEU A 37 30.62 10.26 -2.50
C LEU A 37 31.80 10.83 -3.32
N ARG A 38 31.68 10.86 -4.63
CA ARG A 38 32.69 11.48 -5.53
C ARG A 38 32.40 12.97 -5.80
N ILE A 39 31.24 13.46 -5.42
CA ILE A 39 30.91 14.88 -5.49
C ILE A 39 31.63 15.57 -4.32
N ALA A 40 32.70 16.29 -4.61
CA ALA A 40 33.53 16.92 -3.60
C ALA A 40 32.98 18.27 -3.10
N ASP A 41 32.25 18.98 -3.96
CA ASP A 41 31.64 20.25 -3.61
C ASP A 41 30.33 20.03 -2.85
N ARG A 42 30.18 20.74 -1.72
CA ARG A 42 29.01 20.61 -0.85
C ARG A 42 27.73 21.07 -1.52
N ASP A 43 27.77 22.20 -2.24
CA ASP A 43 26.57 22.79 -2.81
C ASP A 43 26.13 21.99 -4.04
N GLU A 44 27.06 21.47 -4.82
CA GLU A 44 26.81 20.52 -5.89
C GLU A 44 26.19 19.21 -5.34
N PHE A 45 26.70 18.68 -4.22
CA PHE A 45 26.11 17.51 -3.57
C PHE A 45 24.65 17.77 -3.12
N ILE A 46 24.40 18.92 -2.46
CA ILE A 46 23.05 19.31 -2.02
C ILE A 46 22.12 19.40 -3.22
N LYS A 47 22.54 20.09 -4.29
CA LYS A 47 21.77 20.22 -5.53
C LYS A 47 21.41 18.84 -6.10
N ALA A 48 22.42 17.97 -6.24
CA ALA A 48 22.21 16.61 -6.75
C ALA A 48 21.24 15.77 -5.89
N LYS A 49 21.26 15.99 -4.56
CA LYS A 49 20.32 15.30 -3.64
C LYS A 49 18.90 15.85 -3.69
N VAL A 50 18.73 17.16 -3.82
CA VAL A 50 17.42 17.80 -3.94
C VAL A 50 16.74 17.47 -5.27
N GLU A 51 17.53 17.36 -6.34
CA GLU A 51 17.06 17.00 -7.68
C GLU A 51 16.86 15.49 -7.86
N GLU A 52 17.19 14.68 -6.87
CA GLU A 52 17.04 13.22 -6.92
C GLU A 52 15.56 12.83 -6.84
N HIS A 53 15.03 12.29 -7.92
CA HIS A 53 13.66 11.81 -7.97
C HIS A 53 13.63 10.33 -7.58
N HIS A 54 12.95 10.03 -6.46
CA HIS A 54 12.59 8.67 -6.08
C HIS A 54 11.16 8.40 -6.51
N TYR A 55 10.95 7.24 -7.11
CA TYR A 55 9.62 6.77 -7.40
C TYR A 55 8.94 6.37 -6.10
N GLN A 56 8.04 7.22 -5.63
CA GLN A 56 7.29 7.00 -4.38
C GLN A 56 5.85 6.63 -4.68
N PRO A 57 5.27 5.66 -3.93
CA PRO A 57 3.84 5.42 -3.98
C PRO A 57 3.04 6.70 -3.71
N PRO A 58 1.93 6.94 -4.41
CA PRO A 58 1.16 8.18 -4.26
C PRO A 58 0.74 8.48 -2.82
N TYR A 59 0.42 7.45 -2.04
CA TYR A 59 -0.01 7.58 -0.64
C TYR A 59 1.10 8.01 0.32
N PHE A 60 2.37 8.03 -0.07
CA PHE A 60 3.45 8.54 0.79
C PHE A 60 3.24 10.00 1.16
N ARG A 61 2.80 10.83 0.21
CA ARG A 61 2.49 12.24 0.47
C ARG A 61 1.32 12.40 1.45
N LEU A 62 0.30 11.54 1.33
CA LEU A 62 -0.80 11.48 2.28
C LEU A 62 -0.29 11.13 3.69
N MET A 63 0.52 10.08 3.81
CA MET A 63 1.10 9.67 5.08
C MET A 63 2.01 10.74 5.70
N GLU A 64 2.84 11.42 4.90
CA GLU A 64 3.67 12.54 5.36
C GLU A 64 2.81 13.68 5.93
N ARG A 65 1.73 14.04 5.24
CA ARG A 65 0.79 15.07 5.70
C ARG A 65 0.09 14.65 6.99
N LEU A 66 -0.45 13.44 7.04
CA LEU A 66 -1.13 12.92 8.24
C LEU A 66 -0.18 12.81 9.45
N ASN A 67 1.09 12.49 9.23
CA ASN A 67 2.09 12.48 10.29
C ASN A 67 2.43 13.89 10.81
N LEU A 68 2.35 14.91 9.96
CA LEU A 68 2.61 16.29 10.33
C LEU A 68 1.41 16.98 10.98
N GLU A 69 0.23 16.79 10.42
CA GLU A 69 -1.00 17.50 10.81
C GLU A 69 -1.84 16.71 11.83
N GLY A 70 -1.61 15.42 11.91
CA GLY A 70 -2.42 14.48 12.66
C GLY A 70 -3.44 13.77 11.76
N ALA A 71 -3.63 12.48 12.01
CA ALA A 71 -4.66 11.67 11.35
C ALA A 71 -5.97 11.68 12.17
N ASN A 72 -7.06 11.27 11.55
CA ASN A 72 -8.31 10.99 12.24
C ASN A 72 -8.09 9.95 13.35
N ALA A 73 -8.89 10.01 14.40
CA ALA A 73 -8.84 9.01 15.46
C ALA A 73 -9.17 7.63 14.87
N ALA A 74 -8.27 6.68 15.06
CA ALA A 74 -8.50 5.32 14.62
C ALA A 74 -9.78 4.74 15.26
N PRO A 75 -10.58 3.95 14.53
CA PRO A 75 -11.74 3.28 15.08
C PRO A 75 -11.36 2.43 16.30
N ARG A 76 -12.17 2.45 17.35
CA ARG A 76 -11.94 1.62 18.54
C ARG A 76 -11.99 0.12 18.24
N VAL A 77 -12.75 -0.25 17.22
CA VAL A 77 -12.92 -1.63 16.75
C VAL A 77 -12.57 -1.66 15.27
N MET A 78 -11.55 -2.42 14.91
CA MET A 78 -11.12 -2.62 13.52
C MET A 78 -11.95 -3.73 12.86
N ARG A 79 -13.27 -3.53 12.83
CA ARG A 79 -14.21 -4.44 12.16
C ARG A 79 -15.18 -3.61 11.34
N PRO A 80 -15.18 -3.75 10.02
CA PRO A 80 -16.17 -3.07 9.18
C PRO A 80 -17.57 -3.63 9.44
N ARG A 81 -18.59 -2.82 9.14
CA ARG A 81 -19.96 -3.28 9.13
C ARG A 81 -20.12 -4.43 8.13
N LEU A 82 -20.74 -5.54 8.55
CA LEU A 82 -21.06 -6.62 7.64
C LEU A 82 -22.24 -6.23 6.74
N LEU A 83 -22.09 -6.48 5.46
CA LEU A 83 -23.07 -6.23 4.43
C LEU A 83 -23.55 -7.55 3.83
N GLY A 84 -24.83 -7.59 3.46
CA GLY A 84 -25.32 -8.62 2.54
C GLY A 84 -24.72 -8.41 1.13
N LEU A 85 -24.79 -9.43 0.29
CA LEU A 85 -24.26 -9.34 -1.06
C LEU A 85 -24.99 -8.29 -1.94
N GLU A 86 -26.29 -8.14 -1.72
CA GLU A 86 -27.11 -7.11 -2.39
C GLU A 86 -26.72 -5.71 -1.91
N ASP A 87 -26.62 -5.52 -0.57
CA ASP A 87 -26.19 -4.25 0.04
C ASP A 87 -24.78 -3.85 -0.41
N LEU A 88 -23.88 -4.83 -0.60
CA LEU A 88 -22.55 -4.60 -1.12
C LEU A 88 -22.60 -4.04 -2.55
N GLY A 89 -23.42 -4.64 -3.42
CA GLY A 89 -23.61 -4.18 -4.80
C GLY A 89 -24.27 -2.80 -4.89
N GLU A 90 -25.10 -2.44 -3.91
CA GLU A 90 -25.81 -1.16 -3.83
C GLU A 90 -25.07 -0.12 -2.97
N SER A 91 -23.92 -0.45 -2.42
CA SER A 91 -23.18 0.41 -1.49
C SER A 91 -22.77 1.75 -2.10
N GLY A 92 -22.66 1.83 -3.42
CA GLY A 92 -22.17 3.01 -4.13
C GLY A 92 -20.73 3.34 -3.81
N ALA A 93 -19.95 2.36 -3.28
CA ALA A 93 -18.54 2.56 -2.99
C ALA A 93 -17.75 2.83 -4.28
N ASP A 94 -16.82 3.77 -4.20
CA ASP A 94 -15.94 4.09 -5.33
C ASP A 94 -15.04 2.90 -5.69
N HIS A 95 -14.65 2.12 -4.67
CA HIS A 95 -13.82 0.92 -4.84
C HIS A 95 -14.43 -0.29 -4.15
N LEU A 96 -14.54 -1.37 -4.90
CA LEU A 96 -14.84 -2.70 -4.39
C LEU A 96 -13.54 -3.51 -4.37
N VAL A 97 -13.05 -3.81 -3.17
CA VAL A 97 -11.75 -4.48 -2.99
C VAL A 97 -11.96 -5.88 -2.46
N ASP A 98 -11.60 -6.86 -3.26
CA ASP A 98 -11.62 -8.28 -2.89
C ASP A 98 -10.27 -8.66 -2.28
N VAL A 99 -10.24 -8.85 -0.96
CA VAL A 99 -9.01 -9.09 -0.20
C VAL A 99 -8.69 -10.57 -0.04
N ARG A 100 -9.53 -11.44 -0.63
CA ARG A 100 -9.32 -12.89 -0.63
C ARG A 100 -8.06 -13.28 -1.42
N GLU A 101 -7.61 -14.51 -1.21
CA GLU A 101 -6.52 -15.08 -1.99
C GLU A 101 -6.82 -15.07 -3.50
N PRO A 102 -5.80 -14.88 -4.38
CA PRO A 102 -5.99 -14.74 -5.82
C PRO A 102 -6.75 -15.89 -6.48
N LEU A 103 -6.60 -17.12 -5.95
CA LEU A 103 -7.33 -18.29 -6.46
C LEU A 103 -8.82 -18.22 -6.12
N ALA A 104 -9.18 -17.70 -4.94
CA ALA A 104 -10.58 -17.51 -4.56
C ALA A 104 -11.22 -16.41 -5.41
N TYR A 105 -10.51 -15.32 -5.66
CA TYR A 105 -10.95 -14.28 -6.60
C TYR A 105 -11.13 -14.82 -8.01
N ALA A 106 -10.17 -15.58 -8.54
CA ALA A 106 -10.23 -16.14 -9.88
C ALA A 106 -11.37 -17.17 -10.05
N ALA A 107 -11.70 -17.90 -8.98
CA ALA A 107 -12.81 -18.85 -8.97
C ALA A 107 -14.20 -18.16 -9.07
N GLY A 108 -14.29 -16.91 -8.62
CA GLY A 108 -15.50 -16.11 -8.74
C GLY A 108 -15.41 -14.83 -7.90
N HIS A 109 -15.62 -13.69 -8.57
CA HIS A 109 -15.58 -12.36 -7.94
C HIS A 109 -16.75 -11.51 -8.44
N MET A 110 -17.04 -10.43 -7.74
CA MET A 110 -18.00 -9.44 -8.20
C MET A 110 -17.38 -8.60 -9.32
N GLN A 111 -18.17 -8.29 -10.32
CA GLN A 111 -17.70 -7.44 -11.42
C GLN A 111 -17.32 -6.05 -10.88
N GLY A 112 -16.17 -5.55 -11.35
CA GLY A 112 -15.61 -4.28 -10.88
C GLY A 112 -14.75 -4.41 -9.61
N ALA A 113 -14.75 -5.56 -8.95
CA ALA A 113 -13.88 -5.77 -7.80
C ALA A 113 -12.40 -5.86 -8.22
N VAL A 114 -11.54 -5.21 -7.45
CA VAL A 114 -10.09 -5.30 -7.59
C VAL A 114 -9.56 -6.36 -6.63
N CYS A 115 -8.79 -7.33 -7.16
CA CYS A 115 -8.11 -8.32 -6.33
C CYS A 115 -6.91 -7.68 -5.63
N LEU A 116 -6.99 -7.58 -4.31
CA LEU A 116 -5.90 -7.05 -3.47
C LEU A 116 -5.81 -7.83 -2.17
N PRO A 117 -5.13 -8.97 -2.14
CA PRO A 117 -4.96 -9.78 -0.94
C PRO A 117 -4.51 -8.97 0.28
N VAL A 118 -4.98 -9.35 1.46
CA VAL A 118 -4.76 -8.59 2.72
C VAL A 118 -3.31 -8.14 2.89
N GLY A 119 -2.35 -9.05 2.67
CA GLY A 119 -0.92 -8.75 2.82
C GLY A 119 -0.36 -7.76 1.80
N MET A 120 -1.07 -7.51 0.70
CA MET A 120 -0.65 -6.58 -0.35
C MET A 120 -1.21 -5.16 -0.17
N ILE A 121 -2.20 -4.98 0.70
CA ILE A 121 -2.84 -3.67 0.92
C ILE A 121 -1.84 -2.57 1.25
N PRO A 122 -0.90 -2.75 2.21
CA PRO A 122 0.02 -1.67 2.60
C PRO A 122 0.92 -1.17 1.46
N ALA A 123 1.22 -2.04 0.49
CA ALA A 123 2.11 -1.71 -0.61
C ALA A 123 1.37 -1.16 -1.85
N PHE A 124 0.14 -1.59 -2.07
CA PHE A 124 -0.51 -1.38 -3.37
C PHE A 124 -1.83 -0.60 -3.32
N ALA A 125 -2.58 -0.58 -2.20
CA ALA A 125 -3.89 0.07 -2.16
C ALA A 125 -3.83 1.54 -2.60
N GLY A 126 -2.86 2.29 -2.11
CA GLY A 126 -2.71 3.70 -2.44
C GLY A 126 -2.23 4.02 -3.86
N TRP A 127 -2.08 3.02 -4.73
CA TRP A 127 -1.84 3.25 -6.16
C TRP A 127 -3.11 3.56 -6.94
N PHE A 128 -4.26 3.11 -6.45
CA PHE A 128 -5.54 3.25 -7.14
C PHE A 128 -6.67 3.76 -6.25
N ILE A 129 -6.49 3.78 -4.93
CA ILE A 129 -7.43 4.37 -3.97
C ILE A 129 -6.84 5.68 -3.46
N SER A 130 -7.62 6.74 -3.53
CA SER A 130 -7.27 8.08 -3.08
C SER A 130 -7.89 8.40 -1.72
N GLU A 131 -7.36 9.40 -1.04
CA GLU A 131 -7.98 9.93 0.18
C GLU A 131 -9.41 10.40 -0.10
N GLY A 132 -10.33 9.96 0.74
CA GLY A 132 -11.75 10.31 0.62
C GLY A 132 -12.58 9.36 -0.22
N ASP A 133 -11.96 8.50 -1.03
CA ASP A 133 -12.69 7.47 -1.75
C ASP A 133 -13.34 6.50 -0.77
N THR A 134 -14.56 6.07 -1.10
CA THR A 134 -15.31 5.09 -0.33
C THR A 134 -14.92 3.67 -0.74
N ILE A 135 -14.74 2.79 0.26
CA ILE A 135 -14.22 1.43 0.06
C ILE A 135 -15.21 0.41 0.62
N ALA A 136 -15.59 -0.56 -0.20
CA ALA A 136 -16.26 -1.77 0.23
C ALA A 136 -15.35 -2.98 0.07
N LEU A 137 -15.40 -3.92 1.02
CA LEU A 137 -14.48 -5.05 1.09
C LEU A 137 -15.18 -6.39 0.85
N ILE A 138 -14.47 -7.33 0.25
CA ILE A 138 -14.89 -8.74 0.15
C ILE A 138 -13.78 -9.59 0.75
N ALA A 139 -14.13 -10.49 1.67
CA ALA A 139 -13.19 -11.40 2.33
C ALA A 139 -13.77 -12.82 2.43
N SER A 140 -12.91 -13.81 2.70
CA SER A 140 -13.34 -15.18 3.02
C SER A 140 -13.86 -15.30 4.45
N GLU A 141 -13.25 -14.55 5.38
CA GLU A 141 -13.51 -14.61 6.82
C GLU A 141 -13.53 -13.21 7.45
N GLU A 142 -14.18 -13.07 8.61
CA GLU A 142 -14.26 -11.78 9.33
C GLU A 142 -12.88 -11.25 9.76
N ASP A 143 -11.95 -12.14 10.09
CA ASP A 143 -10.62 -11.74 10.49
C ASP A 143 -9.82 -11.13 9.32
N GLU A 144 -10.04 -11.58 8.09
CA GLU A 144 -9.48 -10.95 6.89
C GLU A 144 -10.03 -9.53 6.71
N LEU A 145 -11.35 -9.33 6.92
CA LEU A 145 -11.94 -7.98 6.89
C LEU A 145 -11.32 -7.06 7.94
N ALA A 146 -11.13 -7.56 9.16
CA ALA A 146 -10.54 -6.78 10.25
C ALA A 146 -9.09 -6.39 9.94
N GLN A 147 -8.30 -7.31 9.40
CA GLN A 147 -6.93 -7.05 8.99
C GLN A 147 -6.85 -6.06 7.82
N ALA A 148 -7.70 -6.25 6.80
CA ALA A 148 -7.78 -5.35 5.66
C ALA A 148 -8.10 -3.91 6.09
N MET A 149 -9.12 -3.74 6.95
CA MET A 149 -9.47 -2.44 7.53
C MET A 149 -8.29 -1.84 8.28
N ALA A 150 -7.60 -2.62 9.12
CA ALA A 150 -6.45 -2.14 9.87
C ALA A 150 -5.30 -1.67 8.95
N HIS A 151 -5.06 -2.36 7.85
CA HIS A 151 -4.05 -1.95 6.87
C HIS A 151 -4.44 -0.68 6.13
N LEU A 152 -5.70 -0.56 5.68
CA LEU A 152 -6.21 0.64 5.01
C LEU A 152 -6.15 1.87 5.92
N VAL A 153 -6.63 1.75 7.16
CA VAL A 153 -6.58 2.85 8.15
C VAL A 153 -5.14 3.30 8.42
N ARG A 154 -4.17 2.39 8.49
CA ARG A 154 -2.75 2.74 8.70
C ARG A 154 -2.14 3.57 7.59
N ILE A 155 -2.66 3.48 6.38
CA ILE A 155 -2.19 4.28 5.24
C ILE A 155 -3.12 5.47 4.92
N GLY A 156 -4.07 5.78 5.81
CA GLY A 156 -4.95 6.93 5.70
C GLY A 156 -6.17 6.73 4.79
N LEU A 157 -6.52 5.49 4.46
CA LEU A 157 -7.69 5.13 3.67
C LEU A 157 -8.77 4.58 4.59
N ASP A 158 -9.43 5.45 5.35
CA ASP A 158 -10.30 5.09 6.48
C ASP A 158 -11.81 5.12 6.15
N ASN A 159 -12.18 5.52 4.93
CA ASN A 159 -13.59 5.64 4.52
C ASN A 159 -14.19 4.30 4.05
N ILE A 160 -14.25 3.33 4.97
CA ILE A 160 -14.71 1.96 4.71
C ILE A 160 -16.20 1.86 5.03
N VAL A 161 -17.03 1.69 4.00
CA VAL A 161 -18.51 1.64 4.12
C VAL A 161 -19.01 0.32 4.67
N GLY A 162 -18.27 -0.76 4.47
CA GLY A 162 -18.60 -2.09 4.98
C GLY A 162 -17.86 -3.21 4.26
N GLY A 163 -18.23 -4.45 4.56
CA GLY A 163 -17.65 -5.61 3.91
C GLY A 163 -18.54 -6.84 3.92
N TYR A 164 -18.34 -7.68 2.93
CA TYR A 164 -18.99 -8.98 2.76
C TYR A 164 -18.01 -10.11 3.10
N VAL A 165 -18.52 -11.13 3.75
CA VAL A 165 -17.75 -12.35 4.06
C VAL A 165 -18.37 -13.54 3.35
N GLY A 166 -17.58 -14.23 2.56
CA GLY A 166 -18.02 -15.50 1.96
C GLY A 166 -17.62 -15.68 0.50
N VAL A 167 -18.21 -16.72 -0.08
CA VAL A 167 -18.03 -17.06 -1.48
C VAL A 167 -18.98 -16.22 -2.34
N ILE A 168 -18.49 -15.72 -3.47
CA ILE A 168 -19.33 -15.00 -4.43
C ILE A 168 -20.08 -16.01 -5.30
N PRO A 169 -21.43 -16.11 -5.18
CA PRO A 169 -22.22 -17.01 -5.98
C PRO A 169 -22.13 -16.69 -7.48
N ALA A 170 -22.22 -17.70 -8.35
CA ALA A 170 -22.17 -17.52 -9.79
C ALA A 170 -23.22 -16.50 -10.31
N ALA A 171 -24.39 -16.44 -9.69
CA ALA A 171 -25.43 -15.46 -10.03
C ALA A 171 -25.06 -14.00 -9.75
N ALA A 172 -24.11 -13.77 -8.85
CA ALA A 172 -23.64 -12.44 -8.49
C ALA A 172 -22.40 -12.00 -9.30
N GLN A 173 -21.69 -12.95 -9.91
CA GLN A 173 -20.47 -12.70 -10.69
C GLN A 173 -20.73 -11.90 -11.97
N GLY A 174 -21.94 -11.95 -12.52
CA GLY A 174 -22.32 -11.24 -13.75
C GLY A 174 -23.19 -9.99 -13.55
N LYS A 175 -23.53 -9.65 -12.33
CA LYS A 175 -24.20 -8.36 -12.04
C LYS A 175 -23.15 -7.27 -11.97
N ALA A 176 -22.81 -6.75 -13.15
CA ALA A 176 -22.06 -5.51 -13.27
C ALA A 176 -22.77 -4.41 -12.50
N MET A 177 -22.04 -3.57 -11.84
CA MET A 177 -22.45 -2.20 -11.66
C MET A 177 -22.65 -1.61 -13.07
N GLN A 178 -23.89 -1.38 -13.48
CA GLN A 178 -24.22 -0.60 -14.67
C GLN A 178 -24.16 0.87 -14.30
#